data_4cebeb70f50f9f6dbc39087c13fbea05
#
_entry.id   4cebeb70f50f9f6dbc39087c13fbea05
#
_cell.length_a   1.000
_cell.length_b   1.000
_cell.length_c   1.000
_cell.angle_alpha   90.00
_cell.angle_beta   90.00
_cell.angle_gamma   90.00
#
_symmetry.space_group_name_H-M   'P 1'
#
loop_
_entity.id
_entity.type
_entity.pdbx_description
1 polymer ?
#
loop_
_entity_poly.entity_id
_entity_poly.type
_entity_poly.pdbx_seq_one_letter_code
_entity_poly.pdbx_strand_id
1 'polypeptide(L)'
;EQPRGPCGLCGAAAAPYTCPRCNRRLCSLPCYRGHGGCAEAFYRQQVLQALEAEHGDPPPGRARLDAALRRLRRLGEAEDEAAPLGRGLWERLSPQERAAFQRLVDTGDVAALVPPWRPWWWRRSRPERLVEEVGEPLGGGGEEEEEDEGPAPPAAVPPLRSLCRRPPSPLLHFQLPNALCGYAFALALHNGDDRLLPEVPAAALDVSGALGARQVFGSTAEALQAALGAVAACXYPQCPLGDAGLVLAVAQLLRGERPGATAAALSHLARLLGRARKLVPKEERGRFYGAKKKCEFLLAWSCENRQALSSLAAEAEAEYERHRRALSEVSAVSRQLERMWGGKRPPEKKPLVEELD
;
A
#
# COMPACT_ATOMS: atom_id res chain seq x y z
N GLU A 1 -20.07 -8.40 -33.23
CA GLU A 1 -19.35 -9.21 -32.23
C GLU A 1 -17.95 -8.63 -32.08
N GLN A 2 -17.68 -8.01 -30.95
CA GLN A 2 -16.34 -7.50 -30.66
C GLN A 2 -15.39 -8.67 -30.33
N PRO A 3 -14.17 -8.66 -30.85
CA PRO A 3 -13.23 -9.75 -30.61
C PRO A 3 -12.95 -9.90 -29.12
N ARG A 4 -13.14 -11.10 -28.61
CA ARG A 4 -12.93 -11.46 -27.22
C ARG A 4 -11.41 -11.61 -26.98
N GLY A 5 -10.79 -10.58 -26.43
CA GLY A 5 -9.38 -10.62 -26.06
C GLY A 5 -9.13 -11.23 -24.70
N PRO A 6 -7.88 -11.53 -24.38
CA PRO A 6 -7.53 -12.15 -23.10
C PRO A 6 -7.70 -11.20 -21.93
N CYS A 7 -7.86 -11.77 -20.75
CA CYS A 7 -7.95 -11.05 -19.48
C CYS A 7 -6.61 -10.36 -19.18
N GLY A 8 -6.64 -9.07 -18.96
CA GLY A 8 -5.45 -8.27 -18.66
C GLY A 8 -4.85 -8.54 -17.27
N LEU A 9 -5.48 -9.40 -16.45
CA LEU A 9 -4.95 -9.76 -15.14
C LEU A 9 -4.44 -11.20 -15.10
N CYS A 10 -5.25 -12.17 -15.54
CA CYS A 10 -4.90 -13.59 -15.45
C CYS A 10 -4.63 -14.27 -16.80
N GLY A 11 -4.77 -13.54 -17.92
CA GLY A 11 -4.51 -14.07 -19.24
C GLY A 11 -5.57 -15.02 -19.81
N ALA A 12 -6.66 -15.29 -19.11
CA ALA A 12 -7.72 -16.18 -19.57
C ALA A 12 -8.28 -15.71 -20.92
N ALA A 13 -8.52 -16.64 -21.85
CA ALA A 13 -8.83 -16.35 -23.26
C ALA A 13 -10.15 -15.59 -23.45
N ALA A 14 -11.12 -15.72 -22.53
CA ALA A 14 -12.41 -15.04 -22.62
C ALA A 14 -12.55 -14.02 -21.50
N ALA A 15 -12.53 -12.73 -21.84
CA ALA A 15 -12.69 -11.64 -20.88
C ALA A 15 -13.91 -10.78 -21.26
N PRO A 16 -15.11 -11.18 -20.75
CA PRO A 16 -16.35 -10.49 -21.11
C PRO A 16 -16.54 -9.13 -20.44
N TYR A 17 -15.79 -8.85 -19.37
CA TYR A 17 -15.93 -7.60 -18.62
C TYR A 17 -14.83 -6.63 -19.03
N THR A 18 -15.17 -5.34 -19.05
CA THR A 18 -14.21 -4.26 -19.32
C THR A 18 -14.30 -3.24 -18.20
N CYS A 19 -13.16 -2.83 -17.68
CA CYS A 19 -13.11 -1.76 -16.69
C CYS A 19 -13.50 -0.43 -17.36
N PRO A 20 -14.53 0.28 -16.87
CA PRO A 20 -14.98 1.51 -17.53
C PRO A 20 -13.98 2.67 -17.44
N ARG A 21 -13.01 2.59 -16.53
CA ARG A 21 -12.05 3.67 -16.32
C ARG A 21 -10.79 3.51 -17.17
N CYS A 22 -10.26 2.27 -17.28
CA CYS A 22 -8.98 2.03 -17.97
C CYS A 22 -9.08 1.10 -19.19
N ASN A 23 -10.30 0.65 -19.53
CA ASN A 23 -10.61 -0.25 -20.66
C ASN A 23 -9.93 -1.63 -20.59
N ARG A 24 -9.31 -2.00 -19.47
CA ARG A 24 -8.71 -3.32 -19.29
C ARG A 24 -9.79 -4.40 -19.27
N ARG A 25 -9.60 -5.45 -20.06
CA ARG A 25 -10.53 -6.58 -20.12
C ARG A 25 -10.28 -7.54 -18.99
N LEU A 26 -11.34 -8.07 -18.40
CA LEU A 26 -11.31 -8.91 -17.21
C LEU A 26 -12.27 -10.09 -17.38
N CYS A 27 -11.84 -11.28 -16.96
CA CYS A 27 -12.60 -12.52 -17.23
C CYS A 27 -13.67 -12.81 -16.17
N SER A 28 -13.52 -12.24 -14.97
CA SER A 28 -14.34 -12.63 -13.82
C SER A 28 -14.42 -11.50 -12.80
N LEU A 29 -15.37 -11.60 -11.90
CA LEU A 29 -15.54 -10.65 -10.79
C LEU A 29 -14.31 -10.61 -9.86
N PRO A 30 -13.66 -11.74 -9.52
CA PRO A 30 -12.41 -11.67 -8.79
C PRO A 30 -11.31 -10.90 -9.52
N CYS A 31 -11.14 -11.10 -10.83
CA CYS A 31 -10.21 -10.30 -11.62
C CYS A 31 -10.61 -8.83 -11.67
N TYR A 32 -11.92 -8.56 -11.68
CA TYR A 32 -12.43 -7.20 -11.64
C TYR A 32 -12.09 -6.50 -10.33
N ARG A 33 -12.26 -7.21 -9.21
CA ARG A 33 -11.88 -6.70 -7.87
C ARG A 33 -10.36 -6.64 -7.70
N GLY A 34 -9.65 -7.66 -8.15
CA GLY A 34 -8.18 -7.76 -8.06
C GLY A 34 -7.45 -6.81 -9.02
N HIS A 35 -8.17 -6.15 -9.90
CA HIS A 35 -7.63 -5.12 -10.79
C HIS A 35 -7.23 -3.84 -10.01
N GLY A 36 -7.46 -3.82 -8.70
CA GLY A 36 -7.20 -2.67 -7.85
C GLY A 36 -8.40 -1.74 -7.74
N GLY A 37 -8.23 -0.65 -7.03
CA GLY A 37 -9.31 0.30 -6.78
C GLY A 37 -9.87 1.05 -7.99
N CYS A 38 -9.37 0.76 -9.18
CA CYS A 38 -9.75 1.46 -10.43
C CYS A 38 -11.27 1.37 -10.70
N ALA A 39 -11.82 0.15 -10.65
CA ALA A 39 -13.25 -0.08 -10.87
C ALA A 39 -14.09 0.43 -9.69
N GLU A 40 -13.63 0.17 -8.46
CA GLU A 40 -14.30 0.65 -7.25
C GLU A 40 -14.36 2.16 -7.20
N ALA A 41 -13.25 2.83 -7.50
CA ALA A 41 -13.18 4.29 -7.53
C ALA A 41 -14.15 4.87 -8.56
N PHE A 42 -14.26 4.23 -9.74
CA PHE A 42 -15.21 4.65 -10.77
C PHE A 42 -16.67 4.50 -10.28
N TYR A 43 -17.02 3.32 -9.74
CA TYR A 43 -18.40 3.09 -9.26
C TYR A 43 -18.73 3.95 -8.06
N ARG A 44 -17.80 4.15 -7.15
CA ARG A 44 -17.98 5.06 -6.01
C ARG A 44 -18.28 6.47 -6.50
N GLN A 45 -17.51 6.94 -7.49
CA GLN A 45 -17.74 8.26 -8.10
C GLN A 45 -19.11 8.35 -8.79
N GLN A 46 -19.50 7.30 -9.53
CA GLN A 46 -20.80 7.25 -10.20
C GLN A 46 -21.97 7.23 -9.19
N VAL A 47 -21.82 6.44 -8.12
CA VAL A 47 -22.85 6.39 -7.06
C VAL A 47 -22.94 7.74 -6.35
N LEU A 48 -21.82 8.38 -6.06
CA LEU A 48 -21.80 9.71 -5.44
C LEU A 48 -22.46 10.75 -6.35
N GLN A 49 -22.15 10.73 -7.65
CA GLN A 49 -22.75 11.62 -8.63
C GLN A 49 -24.27 11.36 -8.76
N ALA A 50 -24.68 10.09 -8.76
CA ALA A 50 -26.11 9.73 -8.81
C ALA A 50 -26.84 10.19 -7.56
N LEU A 51 -26.25 9.99 -6.39
CA LEU A 51 -26.81 10.46 -5.11
C LEU A 51 -26.88 12.00 -5.05
N GLU A 52 -25.87 12.67 -5.57
CA GLU A 52 -25.86 14.13 -5.70
C GLU A 52 -26.95 14.62 -6.65
N ALA A 53 -27.17 13.91 -7.75
CA ALA A 53 -28.21 14.24 -8.73
C ALA A 53 -29.64 13.98 -8.20
N GLU A 54 -29.80 12.95 -7.36
CA GLU A 54 -31.13 12.62 -6.76
C GLU A 54 -31.54 13.56 -5.62
N HIS A 55 -30.56 14.16 -4.94
CA HIS A 55 -30.81 14.92 -3.70
C HIS A 55 -30.69 16.44 -3.84
N GLY A 56 -30.52 16.97 -5.03
CA GLY A 56 -30.62 18.41 -5.34
C GLY A 56 -29.65 19.36 -4.60
N ASP A 57 -29.37 19.11 -3.35
CA ASP A 57 -28.37 19.81 -2.52
C ASP A 57 -27.55 18.77 -1.75
N PRO A 58 -26.22 18.92 -1.70
CA PRO A 58 -25.43 18.02 -0.88
C PRO A 58 -25.89 18.07 0.57
N PRO A 59 -25.93 16.93 1.27
CA PRO A 59 -26.36 16.93 2.65
C PRO A 59 -25.55 17.97 3.45
N PRO A 60 -26.19 18.75 4.30
CA PRO A 60 -25.55 19.89 4.97
C PRO A 60 -24.26 19.52 5.72
N GLY A 61 -24.12 18.27 6.08
CA GLY A 61 -22.89 17.76 6.71
C GLY A 61 -21.69 17.71 5.77
N ARG A 62 -21.89 17.32 4.52
CA ARG A 62 -20.80 17.20 3.53
C ARG A 62 -20.26 18.58 3.11
N ALA A 63 -21.15 19.53 2.81
CA ALA A 63 -20.76 20.89 2.47
C ALA A 63 -19.99 21.57 3.63
N ARG A 64 -20.45 21.32 4.86
CA ARG A 64 -19.78 21.81 6.08
C ARG A 64 -18.42 21.16 6.28
N LEU A 65 -18.30 19.87 5.98
CA LEU A 65 -17.04 19.14 6.09
C LEU A 65 -16.04 19.61 5.02
N ASP A 66 -16.48 19.75 3.76
CA ASP A 66 -15.65 20.29 2.68
C ASP A 66 -15.16 21.72 3.01
N ALA A 67 -16.04 22.54 3.57
CA ALA A 67 -15.70 23.88 4.01
C ALA A 67 -14.68 23.83 5.17
N ALA A 68 -14.86 22.91 6.11
CA ALA A 68 -13.94 22.70 7.22
C ALA A 68 -12.57 22.21 6.73
N LEU A 69 -12.56 21.24 5.81
CA LEU A 69 -11.32 20.69 5.24
C LEU A 69 -10.56 21.76 4.43
N ARG A 70 -11.27 22.56 3.63
CA ARG A 70 -10.68 23.71 2.91
C ARG A 70 -10.11 24.75 3.87
N ARG A 71 -10.83 25.01 4.96
CA ARG A 71 -10.38 25.93 6.01
C ARG A 71 -9.14 25.38 6.73
N LEU A 72 -9.10 24.07 7.02
CA LEU A 72 -7.94 23.39 7.61
C LEU A 72 -6.72 23.42 6.67
N ARG A 73 -6.95 23.24 5.36
CA ARG A 73 -5.90 23.33 4.35
C ARG A 73 -5.30 24.74 4.31
N ARG A 74 -6.14 25.77 4.27
CA ARG A 74 -5.69 27.19 4.31
C ARG A 74 -4.96 27.52 5.61
N LEU A 75 -5.40 26.94 6.75
CA LEU A 75 -4.72 27.13 8.03
C LEU A 75 -3.35 26.46 8.06
N GLY A 76 -3.24 25.25 7.45
CA GLY A 76 -1.97 24.55 7.29
C GLY A 76 -0.99 25.32 6.42
N GLU A 77 -1.47 25.91 5.33
CA GLU A 77 -0.67 26.75 4.43
C GLU A 77 -0.21 28.06 5.10
N ALA A 78 -1.02 28.61 6.01
CA ALA A 78 -0.69 29.82 6.76
C ALA A 78 0.27 29.56 7.94
N GLU A 79 0.40 28.34 8.40
CA GLU A 79 1.27 27.97 9.53
C GLU A 79 2.77 27.92 9.17
N ASP A 80 3.09 27.78 7.89
CA ASP A 80 4.50 27.81 7.44
C ASP A 80 5.12 29.23 7.54
N GLU A 81 4.31 30.27 7.75
CA GLU A 81 4.81 31.66 7.84
C GLU A 81 4.83 32.26 9.25
N ALA A 82 4.10 31.70 10.23
CA ALA A 82 4.05 32.34 11.56
C ALA A 82 3.58 31.36 12.63
N ALA A 83 4.49 30.68 13.27
CA ALA A 83 4.14 29.84 14.41
C ALA A 83 4.34 30.52 15.77
N PRO A 84 3.32 30.60 16.61
CA PRO A 84 3.53 30.34 18.03
C PRO A 84 2.93 29.01 18.41
N LEU A 85 3.74 28.26 19.09
CA LEU A 85 3.48 26.97 19.70
C LEU A 85 2.14 26.92 20.45
N GLY A 86 1.35 25.90 20.20
CA GLY A 86 0.55 25.47 21.28
C GLY A 86 -0.87 25.00 21.16
N ARG A 87 -1.56 24.99 20.01
CA ARG A 87 -2.86 24.30 19.93
C ARG A 87 -2.91 23.42 18.72
N GLY A 88 -3.04 22.11 18.95
CA GLY A 88 -3.21 21.13 17.88
C GLY A 88 -4.42 21.45 17.00
N LEU A 89 -4.37 20.98 15.76
CA LEU A 89 -5.44 21.14 14.78
C LEU A 89 -6.81 20.76 15.34
N TRP A 90 -6.87 19.70 16.15
CA TRP A 90 -8.07 19.21 16.82
C TRP A 90 -8.69 20.28 17.74
N GLU A 91 -7.88 21.03 18.47
CA GLU A 91 -8.33 22.05 19.41
C GLU A 91 -8.93 23.29 18.72
N ARG A 92 -8.57 23.50 17.44
CA ARG A 92 -9.07 24.61 16.64
C ARG A 92 -10.45 24.34 16.05
N LEU A 93 -10.87 23.06 16.00
CA LEU A 93 -12.19 22.68 15.53
C LEU A 93 -13.25 23.05 16.55
N SER A 94 -14.38 23.56 16.07
CA SER A 94 -15.57 23.80 16.91
C SER A 94 -16.13 22.46 17.41
N PRO A 95 -16.91 22.47 18.48
CA PRO A 95 -17.54 21.22 18.98
C PRO A 95 -18.40 20.51 17.93
N GLN A 96 -19.06 21.28 17.04
CA GLN A 96 -19.87 20.72 15.95
C GLN A 96 -19.01 20.05 14.89
N GLU A 97 -17.88 20.64 14.54
CA GLU A 97 -16.92 20.06 13.58
C GLU A 97 -16.28 18.79 14.14
N ARG A 98 -15.91 18.79 15.43
CA ARG A 98 -15.39 17.59 16.10
C ARG A 98 -16.40 16.45 16.08
N ALA A 99 -17.66 16.76 16.44
CA ALA A 99 -18.74 15.76 16.42
C ALA A 99 -19.03 15.23 15.02
N ALA A 100 -18.97 16.10 14.01
CA ALA A 100 -19.15 15.70 12.61
C ALA A 100 -17.99 14.79 12.15
N PHE A 101 -16.77 15.14 12.49
CA PHE A 101 -15.59 14.34 12.16
C PHE A 101 -15.64 12.98 12.88
N GLN A 102 -16.00 12.99 14.17
CA GLN A 102 -16.12 11.74 14.94
C GLN A 102 -17.16 10.80 14.32
N ARG A 103 -18.30 11.32 13.90
CA ARG A 103 -19.30 10.51 13.18
C ARG A 103 -18.76 9.88 11.91
N LEU A 104 -17.97 10.65 11.12
CA LEU A 104 -17.34 10.12 9.90
C LEU A 104 -16.33 9.01 10.21
N VAL A 105 -15.59 9.15 11.32
CA VAL A 105 -14.66 8.12 11.78
C VAL A 105 -15.45 6.87 12.22
N ASP A 106 -16.51 7.07 13.02
CA ASP A 106 -17.33 5.97 13.55
C ASP A 106 -18.05 5.19 12.46
N THR A 107 -18.49 5.86 11.38
CA THR A 107 -19.14 5.22 10.24
C THR A 107 -18.15 4.67 9.20
N GLY A 108 -16.88 5.03 9.30
CA GLY A 108 -15.86 4.68 8.31
C GLY A 108 -15.88 5.55 7.05
N ASP A 109 -16.78 6.51 6.96
CA ASP A 109 -16.93 7.38 5.78
C ASP A 109 -15.71 8.28 5.56
N VAL A 110 -14.90 8.50 6.60
CA VAL A 110 -13.64 9.25 6.49
C VAL A 110 -12.69 8.61 5.47
N ALA A 111 -12.73 7.29 5.32
CA ALA A 111 -11.88 6.58 4.36
C ALA A 111 -12.16 7.00 2.91
N ALA A 112 -13.39 7.42 2.60
CA ALA A 112 -13.75 7.89 1.27
C ALA A 112 -13.20 9.29 0.95
N LEU A 113 -12.81 10.04 1.99
CA LEU A 113 -12.29 11.41 1.84
C LEU A 113 -10.77 11.44 1.69
N VAL A 114 -10.09 10.36 2.09
CA VAL A 114 -8.64 10.26 1.99
C VAL A 114 -8.29 9.68 0.63
N PRO A 115 -7.51 10.38 -0.21
CA PRO A 115 -7.09 9.80 -1.48
C PRO A 115 -6.27 8.54 -1.22
N PRO A 116 -6.51 7.45 -1.97
CA PRO A 116 -5.72 6.24 -1.79
C PRO A 116 -4.27 6.50 -2.15
N TRP A 117 -3.38 6.11 -1.27
CA TRP A 117 -1.94 6.25 -1.50
C TRP A 117 -1.52 5.40 -2.70
N ARG A 118 -0.66 5.96 -3.52
CA ARG A 118 0.00 5.25 -4.61
C ARG A 118 1.45 5.00 -4.21
N PRO A 119 1.88 3.75 -4.11
CA PRO A 119 3.27 3.48 -3.79
C PRO A 119 4.23 4.16 -4.78
N TRP A 120 5.21 4.85 -4.23
CA TRP A 120 6.19 5.60 -5.03
C TRP A 120 7.03 4.70 -5.95
N TRP A 121 7.12 3.41 -5.66
CA TRP A 121 7.87 2.43 -6.46
C TRP A 121 7.08 1.90 -7.66
N TRP A 122 5.80 2.21 -7.77
CA TRP A 122 5.02 1.84 -8.95
C TRP A 122 5.51 2.63 -10.15
N ARG A 123 5.75 1.91 -11.27
CA ARG A 123 6.09 2.56 -12.52
C ARG A 123 4.88 3.35 -13.02
N ARG A 124 5.03 4.63 -13.14
CA ARG A 124 4.08 5.41 -13.92
C ARG A 124 4.31 5.07 -15.39
N SER A 125 3.29 4.50 -16.01
CA SER A 125 3.20 4.54 -17.47
C SER A 125 2.99 6.02 -17.81
N ARG A 126 4.06 6.71 -18.07
CA ARG A 126 3.97 8.00 -18.75
C ARG A 126 3.23 7.70 -20.03
N PRO A 127 2.04 8.28 -20.29
CA PRO A 127 1.47 8.12 -21.62
C PRO A 127 2.52 8.67 -22.57
N GLU A 128 3.02 7.81 -23.45
CA GLU A 128 3.84 8.28 -24.55
C GLU A 128 3.02 9.33 -25.28
N ARG A 129 3.44 10.58 -25.18
CA ARG A 129 2.86 11.63 -26.02
C ARG A 129 3.31 11.32 -27.44
N LEU A 130 2.48 10.56 -28.13
CA LEU A 130 2.70 10.17 -29.53
C LEU A 130 2.56 11.34 -30.50
N VAL A 131 2.06 12.49 -30.03
CA VAL A 131 1.91 13.69 -30.88
C VAL A 131 2.18 14.93 -30.03
N GLU A 132 3.24 15.64 -30.34
CA GLU A 132 3.41 17.02 -29.93
C GLU A 132 2.56 17.90 -30.86
N GLU A 133 1.37 18.28 -30.43
CA GLU A 133 0.66 19.37 -31.13
C GLU A 133 1.36 20.68 -30.79
N VAL A 134 1.98 21.25 -31.81
CA VAL A 134 2.52 22.61 -31.75
C VAL A 134 1.33 23.57 -31.84
N GLY A 135 0.72 23.85 -30.69
CA GLY A 135 -0.37 24.79 -30.55
C GLY A 135 -0.16 25.65 -29.33
N GLU A 136 -0.48 26.93 -29.44
CA GLU A 136 -0.26 27.95 -28.40
C GLU A 136 -0.91 27.58 -27.06
N PRO A 137 -0.32 28.02 -25.92
CA PRO A 137 -0.86 27.71 -24.61
C PRO A 137 -2.10 28.58 -24.32
N LEU A 138 -3.26 28.01 -24.53
CA LEU A 138 -4.47 28.52 -23.89
C LEU A 138 -4.48 28.06 -22.44
N GLY A 139 -4.44 29.01 -21.54
CA GLY A 139 -4.39 28.77 -20.10
C GLY A 139 -5.55 27.94 -19.60
N GLY A 140 -5.27 26.70 -19.34
CA GLY A 140 -6.11 25.82 -18.54
C GLY A 140 -5.26 25.35 -17.38
N GLY A 141 -5.59 25.81 -16.18
CA GLY A 141 -4.94 25.36 -14.95
C GLY A 141 -5.22 23.87 -14.73
N GLY A 142 -4.43 23.03 -15.37
CA GLY A 142 -4.29 21.66 -14.95
C GLY A 142 -3.57 21.70 -13.61
N GLU A 143 -4.24 21.25 -12.56
CA GLU A 143 -3.57 20.92 -11.30
C GLU A 143 -2.47 19.92 -11.67
N GLU A 144 -1.22 20.40 -11.73
CA GLU A 144 -0.08 19.52 -11.77
C GLU A 144 -0.14 18.71 -10.47
N GLU A 145 -0.66 17.48 -10.56
CA GLU A 145 -0.58 16.55 -9.44
C GLU A 145 0.91 16.48 -9.10
N GLU A 146 1.29 17.04 -7.96
CA GLU A 146 2.66 16.94 -7.46
C GLU A 146 3.03 15.46 -7.49
N GLU A 147 3.91 15.12 -8.40
CA GLU A 147 4.39 13.76 -8.52
C GLU A 147 5.15 13.43 -7.24
N ASP A 148 4.60 12.56 -6.43
CA ASP A 148 5.35 12.01 -5.29
C ASP A 148 6.54 11.24 -5.86
N GLU A 149 7.65 11.94 -5.94
CA GLU A 149 8.90 11.37 -6.46
C GLU A 149 9.45 10.28 -5.57
N GLY A 150 8.84 10.09 -4.39
CA GLY A 150 9.30 9.13 -3.41
C GLY A 150 10.63 9.53 -2.78
N PRO A 151 11.16 8.70 -1.90
CA PRO A 151 12.44 9.00 -1.27
C PRO A 151 13.58 8.93 -2.26
N ALA A 152 14.47 9.92 -2.22
CA ALA A 152 15.66 9.92 -3.07
C ALA A 152 16.62 8.80 -2.63
N PRO A 153 17.24 8.09 -3.58
CA PRO A 153 18.31 7.17 -3.23
C PRO A 153 19.48 7.93 -2.60
N PRO A 154 20.22 7.31 -1.68
CA PRO A 154 21.31 8.00 -1.00
C PRO A 154 22.43 8.39 -1.99
N ALA A 155 22.97 9.59 -1.83
CA ALA A 155 24.03 10.11 -2.69
C ALA A 155 25.33 9.29 -2.57
N ALA A 156 25.58 8.72 -1.40
CA ALA A 156 26.77 7.89 -1.15
C ALA A 156 26.41 6.77 -0.19
N VAL A 157 26.93 5.59 -0.48
CA VAL A 157 26.75 4.41 0.37
C VAL A 157 28.14 3.91 0.74
N PRO A 158 28.44 3.73 2.04
CA PRO A 158 29.73 3.20 2.44
C PRO A 158 29.91 1.76 1.93
N PRO A 159 31.13 1.37 1.55
CA PRO A 159 31.33 -0.01 1.08
C PRO A 159 31.08 -1.01 2.22
N LEU A 160 30.56 -2.17 1.86
CA LEU A 160 30.17 -3.21 2.82
C LEU A 160 31.33 -3.59 3.76
N ARG A 161 32.53 -3.65 3.23
CA ARG A 161 33.77 -3.96 3.98
C ARG A 161 34.08 -2.98 5.13
N SER A 162 33.54 -1.75 5.05
CA SER A 162 33.70 -0.77 6.13
C SER A 162 32.69 -1.00 7.27
N LEU A 163 31.62 -1.76 7.00
CA LEU A 163 30.54 -2.01 7.95
C LEU A 163 30.71 -3.37 8.67
N CYS A 164 31.49 -4.28 8.12
CA CYS A 164 31.72 -5.60 8.71
C CYS A 164 33.17 -6.07 8.50
N ARG A 165 33.74 -6.69 9.53
CA ARG A 165 35.09 -7.25 9.50
C ARG A 165 35.13 -8.68 8.95
N ARG A 166 33.99 -9.36 8.96
CA ARG A 166 33.84 -10.74 8.48
C ARG A 166 32.97 -10.77 7.26
N PRO A 167 33.15 -11.71 6.34
CA PRO A 167 32.24 -11.84 5.19
C PRO A 167 30.82 -12.07 5.69
N PRO A 168 29.82 -11.48 5.01
CA PRO A 168 28.44 -11.67 5.41
C PRO A 168 28.00 -13.12 5.24
N SER A 169 27.00 -13.52 6.02
CA SER A 169 26.38 -14.83 5.91
C SER A 169 25.90 -15.09 4.46
N PRO A 170 26.04 -16.30 3.94
CA PRO A 170 25.49 -16.64 2.62
C PRO A 170 23.96 -16.54 2.56
N LEU A 171 23.29 -16.52 3.72
CA LEU A 171 21.82 -16.36 3.80
C LEU A 171 21.38 -14.90 3.94
N LEU A 172 22.32 -13.96 3.99
CA LEU A 172 22.01 -12.54 4.21
C LEU A 172 21.01 -11.97 3.20
N HIS A 173 21.15 -12.35 1.94
CA HIS A 173 20.32 -11.83 0.86
C HIS A 173 18.83 -12.14 1.04
N PHE A 174 18.46 -13.21 1.73
CA PHE A 174 17.07 -13.55 2.00
C PHE A 174 16.42 -12.65 3.07
N GLN A 175 17.23 -11.92 3.85
CA GLN A 175 16.69 -10.94 4.81
C GLN A 175 16.11 -9.71 4.09
N LEU A 176 16.60 -9.41 2.90
CA LEU A 176 16.18 -8.23 2.13
C LEU A 176 14.70 -8.27 1.74
N PRO A 177 14.14 -9.36 1.15
CA PRO A 177 12.71 -9.43 0.88
C PRO A 177 11.85 -9.24 2.12
N ASN A 178 12.26 -9.81 3.26
CA ASN A 178 11.53 -9.67 4.53
C ASN A 178 11.54 -8.20 5.01
N ALA A 179 12.68 -7.53 4.94
CA ALA A 179 12.81 -6.11 5.32
C ALA A 179 11.96 -5.21 4.42
N LEU A 180 11.98 -5.45 3.10
CA LEU A 180 11.19 -4.69 2.13
C LEU A 180 9.69 -4.93 2.30
N CYS A 181 9.29 -6.14 2.69
CA CYS A 181 7.88 -6.44 3.00
C CYS A 181 7.41 -5.62 4.21
N GLY A 182 8.19 -5.57 5.27
CA GLY A 182 7.89 -4.72 6.44
C GLY A 182 7.79 -3.24 6.08
N TYR A 183 8.69 -2.75 5.23
CA TYR A 183 8.66 -1.37 4.73
C TYR A 183 7.40 -1.07 3.94
N ALA A 184 7.06 -1.94 2.98
CA ALA A 184 5.85 -1.76 2.14
C ALA A 184 4.57 -1.82 2.99
N PHE A 185 4.51 -2.76 3.93
CA PHE A 185 3.39 -2.88 4.88
C PHE A 185 3.22 -1.59 5.69
N ALA A 186 4.29 -1.10 6.29
CA ALA A 186 4.23 0.08 7.16
C ALA A 186 3.73 1.32 6.41
N LEU A 187 4.20 1.54 5.18
CA LEU A 187 3.73 2.66 4.37
C LEU A 187 2.28 2.47 3.93
N ALA A 188 1.90 1.26 3.51
CA ALA A 188 0.53 0.97 3.09
C ALA A 188 -0.47 1.17 4.25
N LEU A 189 -0.10 0.70 5.44
CA LEU A 189 -0.92 0.83 6.65
C LEU A 189 -1.21 2.30 7.00
N HIS A 190 -0.24 3.17 6.77
CA HIS A 190 -0.32 4.60 7.11
C HIS A 190 -0.61 5.49 5.89
N ASN A 191 -1.15 4.92 4.82
CA ASN A 191 -1.49 5.63 3.57
C ASN A 191 -0.34 6.47 3.02
N GLY A 192 0.90 5.99 3.20
CA GLY A 192 2.11 6.65 2.71
C GLY A 192 2.63 7.80 3.57
N ASP A 193 1.96 8.13 4.68
CA ASP A 193 2.40 9.23 5.54
C ASP A 193 3.57 8.81 6.44
N ASP A 194 4.78 9.06 5.98
CA ASP A 194 6.02 8.73 6.67
C ASP A 194 6.36 9.65 7.85
N ARG A 195 5.56 10.70 8.06
CA ARG A 195 5.73 11.62 9.20
C ARG A 195 5.22 11.02 10.51
N LEU A 196 4.42 9.95 10.45
CA LEU A 196 3.86 9.28 11.63
C LEU A 196 4.97 8.48 12.34
N LEU A 197 5.62 9.13 13.30
CA LEU A 197 6.73 8.55 14.07
C LEU A 197 6.36 8.50 15.55
N PRO A 198 6.62 7.39 16.22
CA PRO A 198 7.40 6.23 15.76
C PRO A 198 6.59 5.12 15.05
N GLU A 199 5.31 5.34 14.76
CA GLU A 199 4.35 4.32 14.34
C GLU A 199 4.79 3.60 13.05
N VAL A 200 5.17 4.35 12.01
CA VAL A 200 5.55 3.77 10.71
C VAL A 200 6.75 2.81 10.84
N PRO A 201 7.90 3.26 11.38
CA PRO A 201 9.01 2.29 11.51
C PRO A 201 8.74 1.20 12.56
N ALA A 202 7.91 1.43 13.58
CA ALA A 202 7.51 0.38 14.53
C ALA A 202 6.76 -0.74 13.79
N ALA A 203 5.78 -0.38 12.96
CA ALA A 203 5.02 -1.35 12.16
C ALA A 203 5.94 -2.17 11.24
N ALA A 204 6.95 -1.52 10.65
CA ALA A 204 7.94 -2.22 9.83
C ALA A 204 8.72 -3.26 10.63
N LEU A 205 9.11 -2.92 11.88
CA LEU A 205 9.84 -3.84 12.76
C LEU A 205 8.98 -5.01 13.25
N ASP A 206 7.70 -4.77 13.48
CA ASP A 206 6.79 -5.80 13.96
C ASP A 206 6.51 -6.86 12.89
N VAL A 207 6.53 -6.47 11.62
CA VAL A 207 6.30 -7.37 10.48
C VAL A 207 7.61 -8.00 9.99
N SER A 208 8.70 -7.24 9.99
CA SER A 208 9.98 -7.75 9.52
C SER A 208 10.76 -8.44 10.65
N GLY A 209 10.69 -9.75 10.71
CA GLY A 209 11.50 -10.54 11.65
C GLY A 209 13.00 -10.35 11.44
N ALA A 210 13.44 -10.08 10.20
CA ALA A 210 14.84 -9.77 9.90
C ALA A 210 15.30 -8.51 10.62
N LEU A 211 14.46 -7.48 10.68
CA LEU A 211 14.79 -6.19 11.32
C LEU A 211 14.48 -6.19 12.81
N GLY A 212 13.29 -6.65 13.18
CA GLY A 212 12.77 -6.56 14.54
C GLY A 212 13.27 -7.66 15.48
N ALA A 213 13.56 -8.86 14.96
CA ALA A 213 13.86 -10.04 15.77
C ALA A 213 15.14 -10.79 15.33
N ARG A 214 15.91 -10.24 14.41
CA ARG A 214 17.16 -10.83 13.89
C ARG A 214 16.96 -12.23 13.27
N GLN A 215 15.77 -12.50 12.75
CA GLN A 215 15.50 -13.77 12.08
C GLN A 215 16.31 -13.92 10.80
N VAL A 216 16.65 -15.16 10.48
CA VAL A 216 17.39 -15.54 9.27
C VAL A 216 16.51 -16.52 8.50
N PHE A 217 16.53 -16.45 7.16
CA PHE A 217 15.68 -17.23 6.29
C PHE A 217 16.52 -18.02 5.29
N GLY A 218 16.04 -19.22 4.93
CA GLY A 218 16.70 -20.09 3.97
C GLY A 218 16.27 -19.90 2.53
N SER A 219 15.23 -19.07 2.29
CA SER A 219 14.73 -18.78 0.94
C SER A 219 13.91 -17.48 0.92
N THR A 220 13.70 -16.93 -0.26
CA THR A 220 12.81 -15.79 -0.48
C THR A 220 11.38 -16.13 -0.07
N ALA A 221 10.90 -17.33 -0.41
CA ALA A 221 9.56 -17.79 -0.03
C ALA A 221 9.38 -17.81 1.49
N GLU A 222 10.35 -18.37 2.22
CA GLU A 222 10.34 -18.41 3.68
C GLU A 222 10.33 -16.99 4.27
N ALA A 223 11.17 -16.11 3.73
CA ALA A 223 11.28 -14.73 4.19
C ALA A 223 9.95 -13.96 4.00
N LEU A 224 9.29 -14.14 2.86
CA LEU A 224 7.99 -13.50 2.57
C LEU A 224 6.88 -14.12 3.41
N GLN A 225 6.81 -15.44 3.53
CA GLN A 225 5.82 -16.13 4.35
C GLN A 225 5.91 -15.73 5.82
N ALA A 226 7.13 -15.56 6.33
CA ALA A 226 7.35 -15.09 7.71
C ALA A 226 6.79 -13.67 7.91
N ALA A 227 7.01 -12.77 6.96
CA ALA A 227 6.46 -11.41 7.02
C ALA A 227 4.93 -11.42 6.94
N LEU A 228 4.35 -12.17 6.00
CA LEU A 228 2.89 -12.28 5.87
C LEU A 228 2.25 -12.93 7.11
N GLY A 229 2.92 -13.91 7.69
CA GLY A 229 2.50 -14.52 8.96
C GLY A 229 2.48 -13.51 10.10
N ALA A 230 3.49 -12.63 10.14
CA ALA A 230 3.54 -11.55 11.13
C ALA A 230 2.42 -10.52 10.91
N VAL A 231 2.13 -10.18 9.65
CA VAL A 231 0.99 -9.30 9.29
C VAL A 231 -0.32 -9.92 9.80
N ALA A 232 -0.53 -11.21 9.56
CA ALA A 232 -1.75 -11.91 9.98
C ALA A 232 -1.86 -12.02 11.51
N ALA A 233 -0.73 -12.09 12.21
CA ALA A 233 -0.68 -12.26 13.67
C ALA A 233 -0.76 -10.95 14.45
N CYS A 234 -0.50 -9.83 13.83
CA CYS A 234 -0.48 -8.52 14.51
C CYS A 234 -1.87 -7.87 14.54
N UNK A 235 -1.98 -7.08 15.30
CA UNK A 235 -3.01 -6.44 15.47
C UNK A 235 -3.27 -5.40 14.71
N TYR A 236 -2.70 -5.04 13.87
CA TYR A 236 -2.89 -3.93 12.94
C TYR A 236 -4.14 -4.15 12.08
N PRO A 237 -4.74 -3.06 11.57
CA PRO A 237 -5.82 -3.19 10.59
C PRO A 237 -5.38 -3.94 9.34
N GLN A 238 -6.34 -4.44 8.60
CA GLN A 238 -6.06 -5.15 7.33
C GLN A 238 -5.24 -4.26 6.38
N CYS A 239 -4.15 -4.81 5.87
CA CYS A 239 -3.27 -4.08 4.95
C CYS A 239 -4.03 -3.74 3.65
N PRO A 240 -4.04 -2.46 3.23
CA PRO A 240 -4.72 -2.07 1.99
C PRO A 240 -4.19 -2.76 0.73
N LEU A 241 -2.94 -3.19 0.72
CA LEU A 241 -2.36 -3.92 -0.42
C LEU A 241 -2.75 -5.41 -0.44
N GLY A 242 -3.11 -5.96 0.71
CA GLY A 242 -3.31 -7.40 0.85
C GLY A 242 -2.00 -8.19 0.73
N ASP A 243 -2.06 -9.49 0.98
CA ASP A 243 -0.88 -10.35 0.97
C ASP A 243 -0.20 -10.36 -0.41
N ALA A 244 -0.97 -10.60 -1.46
CA ALA A 244 -0.45 -10.62 -2.83
C ALA A 244 0.15 -9.27 -3.22
N GLY A 245 -0.49 -8.17 -2.82
CA GLY A 245 0.00 -6.82 -3.09
C GLY A 245 1.31 -6.51 -2.36
N LEU A 246 1.49 -7.02 -1.15
CA LEU A 246 2.75 -6.89 -0.40
C LEU A 246 3.88 -7.67 -1.10
N VAL A 247 3.61 -8.89 -1.54
CA VAL A 247 4.60 -9.70 -2.28
C VAL A 247 4.98 -9.01 -3.58
N LEU A 248 3.99 -8.47 -4.30
CA LEU A 248 4.23 -7.70 -5.54
C LEU A 248 5.08 -6.46 -5.27
N ALA A 249 4.80 -5.74 -4.18
CA ALA A 249 5.58 -4.56 -3.78
C ALA A 249 7.06 -4.91 -3.57
N VAL A 250 7.33 -6.03 -2.91
CA VAL A 250 8.71 -6.52 -2.71
C VAL A 250 9.38 -6.81 -4.05
N ALA A 251 8.68 -7.51 -4.96
CA ALA A 251 9.20 -7.83 -6.30
C ALA A 251 9.53 -6.53 -7.08
N GLN A 252 8.65 -5.55 -7.03
CA GLN A 252 8.83 -4.26 -7.71
C GLN A 252 10.01 -3.47 -7.14
N LEU A 253 10.15 -3.43 -5.81
CA LEU A 253 11.28 -2.77 -5.15
C LEU A 253 12.61 -3.43 -5.50
N LEU A 254 12.64 -4.77 -5.55
CA LEU A 254 13.85 -5.55 -5.89
C LEU A 254 14.21 -5.45 -7.36
N ARG A 255 13.23 -5.49 -8.26
CA ARG A 255 13.44 -5.39 -9.72
C ARG A 255 14.02 -4.02 -10.09
N GLY A 256 13.62 -2.98 -9.37
CA GLY A 256 14.10 -1.63 -9.61
C GLY A 256 13.65 -1.07 -10.95
N GLU A 257 12.38 -1.25 -11.30
CA GLU A 257 11.77 -0.56 -12.46
C GLU A 257 11.96 0.94 -12.32
N ARG A 258 11.92 1.44 -11.09
CA ARG A 258 12.41 2.77 -10.74
C ARG A 258 13.88 2.61 -10.32
N PRO A 259 14.84 3.24 -11.03
CA PRO A 259 16.26 3.06 -10.72
C PRO A 259 16.57 3.39 -9.25
N GLY A 260 17.26 2.50 -8.58
CA GLY A 260 17.65 2.67 -7.18
C GLY A 260 16.55 2.46 -6.16
N ALA A 261 15.43 1.81 -6.53
CA ALA A 261 14.28 1.62 -5.64
C ALA A 261 14.64 0.88 -4.34
N THR A 262 15.41 -0.21 -4.43
CA THR A 262 15.86 -0.95 -3.24
C THR A 262 16.68 -0.04 -2.30
N ALA A 263 17.64 0.68 -2.85
CA ALA A 263 18.50 1.59 -2.09
C ALA A 263 17.69 2.73 -1.46
N ALA A 264 16.76 3.31 -2.22
CA ALA A 264 15.88 4.37 -1.73
C ALA A 264 15.00 3.88 -0.56
N ALA A 265 14.40 2.70 -0.68
CA ALA A 265 13.55 2.12 0.38
C ALA A 265 14.34 1.86 1.67
N LEU A 266 15.52 1.22 1.55
CA LEU A 266 16.36 0.91 2.71
C LEU A 266 16.90 2.18 3.39
N SER A 267 17.34 3.16 2.59
CA SER A 267 17.80 4.45 3.09
C SER A 267 16.68 5.21 3.79
N HIS A 268 15.50 5.21 3.20
CA HIS A 268 14.30 5.84 3.77
C HIS A 268 13.96 5.22 5.13
N LEU A 269 13.85 3.88 5.17
CA LEU A 269 13.55 3.17 6.43
C LEU A 269 14.62 3.43 7.49
N ALA A 270 15.89 3.44 7.11
CA ALA A 270 16.98 3.74 8.05
C ALA A 270 16.83 5.15 8.65
N ARG A 271 16.44 6.14 7.85
CA ARG A 271 16.19 7.51 8.33
C ARG A 271 15.00 7.55 9.30
N LEU A 272 13.89 6.87 8.95
CA LEU A 272 12.71 6.78 9.81
C LEU A 272 13.04 6.13 11.16
N LEU A 273 13.80 5.03 11.13
CA LEU A 273 14.25 4.33 12.34
C LEU A 273 15.15 5.23 13.21
N GLY A 274 16.05 5.99 12.59
CA GLY A 274 16.92 6.92 13.28
C GLY A 274 16.19 8.06 13.97
N ARG A 275 15.17 8.60 13.31
CA ARG A 275 14.29 9.65 13.88
C ARG A 275 13.41 9.08 14.99
N ALA A 276 12.77 7.94 14.74
CA ALA A 276 11.86 7.27 15.68
C ALA A 276 12.57 6.84 16.97
N ARG A 277 13.84 6.44 16.88
CA ARG A 277 14.66 6.04 18.04
C ARG A 277 14.67 7.10 19.15
N LYS A 278 14.56 8.38 18.79
CA LYS A 278 14.55 9.49 19.76
C LYS A 278 13.21 9.62 20.48
N LEU A 279 12.16 9.06 19.90
CA LEU A 279 10.77 9.20 20.35
C LEU A 279 10.29 8.00 21.19
N VAL A 280 10.96 6.85 21.05
CA VAL A 280 10.58 5.62 21.77
C VAL A 280 11.23 5.55 23.16
N PRO A 281 10.66 4.76 24.09
CA PRO A 281 11.26 4.52 25.41
C PRO A 281 12.69 3.96 25.30
N LYS A 282 13.48 4.17 26.34
CA LYS A 282 14.90 3.77 26.38
C LYS A 282 15.10 2.28 26.05
N GLU A 283 14.19 1.45 26.54
CA GLU A 283 14.19 -0.01 26.39
C GLU A 283 14.10 -0.43 24.92
N GLU A 284 13.39 0.33 24.10
CA GLU A 284 13.19 0.05 22.69
C GLU A 284 14.27 0.65 21.78
N ARG A 285 15.00 1.63 22.26
CA ARG A 285 16.02 2.35 21.45
C ARG A 285 17.05 1.43 20.81
N GLY A 286 17.42 0.35 21.51
CA GLY A 286 18.35 -0.66 21.00
C GLY A 286 17.79 -1.41 19.80
N ARG A 287 16.51 -1.74 19.82
CA ARG A 287 15.79 -2.41 18.72
C ARG A 287 15.79 -1.53 17.47
N PHE A 288 15.42 -0.26 17.62
CA PHE A 288 15.41 0.72 16.51
C PHE A 288 16.81 0.98 15.95
N TYR A 289 17.81 1.08 16.83
CA TYR A 289 19.20 1.29 16.43
C TYR A 289 19.73 0.08 15.65
N GLY A 290 19.49 -1.14 16.16
CA GLY A 290 19.92 -2.37 15.50
C GLY A 290 19.29 -2.53 14.11
N ALA A 291 17.99 -2.23 14.01
CA ALA A 291 17.27 -2.28 12.75
C ALA A 291 17.79 -1.25 11.75
N LYS A 292 18.08 -0.01 12.21
CA LYS A 292 18.71 1.03 11.38
C LYS A 292 20.04 0.54 10.82
N LYS A 293 20.89 -0.04 11.68
CA LYS A 293 22.18 -0.57 11.26
C LYS A 293 22.04 -1.73 10.26
N LYS A 294 21.01 -2.56 10.45
CA LYS A 294 20.67 -3.63 9.51
C LYS A 294 20.27 -3.08 8.14
N CYS A 295 19.43 -2.04 8.13
CA CYS A 295 19.04 -1.37 6.87
C CYS A 295 20.28 -0.79 6.16
N GLU A 296 21.17 -0.14 6.88
CA GLU A 296 22.42 0.41 6.34
C GLU A 296 23.31 -0.71 5.76
N PHE A 297 23.38 -1.84 6.45
CA PHE A 297 24.14 -3.01 6.01
C PHE A 297 23.54 -3.62 4.74
N LEU A 298 22.23 -3.85 4.72
CA LEU A 298 21.51 -4.39 3.56
C LEU A 298 21.60 -3.42 2.37
N LEU A 299 21.58 -2.12 2.62
CA LEU A 299 21.77 -1.08 1.61
C LEU A 299 23.15 -1.21 0.95
N ALA A 300 24.21 -1.27 1.76
CA ALA A 300 25.57 -1.44 1.23
C ALA A 300 25.70 -2.76 0.44
N TRP A 301 25.14 -3.85 0.98
CA TRP A 301 25.13 -5.15 0.32
C TRP A 301 24.42 -5.08 -1.04
N SER A 302 23.24 -4.45 -1.10
CA SER A 302 22.44 -4.38 -2.32
C SER A 302 23.13 -3.58 -3.42
N CYS A 303 23.84 -2.52 -3.06
CA CYS A 303 24.60 -1.71 -4.01
C CYS A 303 25.76 -2.49 -4.66
N GLU A 304 26.37 -3.40 -3.89
CA GLU A 304 27.48 -4.22 -4.37
C GLU A 304 27.05 -5.51 -5.07
N ASN A 305 25.77 -5.93 -4.90
CA ASN A 305 25.26 -7.23 -5.38
C ASN A 305 24.00 -7.06 -6.24
N ARG A 306 24.04 -6.16 -7.21
CA ARG A 306 22.89 -5.84 -8.08
C ARG A 306 22.32 -7.05 -8.82
N GLN A 307 23.20 -7.98 -9.23
CA GLN A 307 22.75 -9.19 -9.91
C GLN A 307 21.91 -10.07 -9.00
N ALA A 308 22.27 -10.16 -7.72
CA ALA A 308 21.50 -10.91 -6.73
C ALA A 308 20.09 -10.30 -6.53
N LEU A 309 19.94 -8.99 -6.68
CA LEU A 309 18.63 -8.34 -6.60
C LEU A 309 17.69 -8.85 -7.69
N SER A 310 18.18 -9.04 -8.91
CA SER A 310 17.38 -9.57 -10.03
C SER A 310 16.88 -10.99 -9.73
N SER A 311 17.74 -11.82 -9.14
CA SER A 311 17.36 -13.18 -8.73
C SER A 311 16.29 -13.16 -7.62
N LEU A 312 16.47 -12.32 -6.61
CA LEU A 312 15.50 -12.15 -5.54
C LEU A 312 14.16 -11.62 -6.07
N ALA A 313 14.21 -10.69 -7.04
CA ALA A 313 13.01 -10.14 -7.70
C ALA A 313 12.24 -11.25 -8.42
N ALA A 314 12.93 -12.10 -9.17
CA ALA A 314 12.33 -13.23 -9.88
C ALA A 314 11.68 -14.21 -8.90
N GLU A 315 12.34 -14.50 -7.79
CA GLU A 315 11.79 -15.38 -6.73
C GLU A 315 10.55 -14.75 -6.08
N ALA A 316 10.57 -13.45 -5.80
CA ALA A 316 9.42 -12.73 -5.25
C ALA A 316 8.24 -12.72 -6.23
N GLU A 317 8.51 -12.57 -7.53
CA GLU A 317 7.48 -12.66 -8.57
C GLU A 317 6.85 -14.05 -8.64
N ALA A 318 7.65 -15.10 -8.50
CA ALA A 318 7.16 -16.48 -8.46
C ALA A 318 6.23 -16.67 -7.25
N GLU A 319 6.57 -16.09 -6.08
CA GLU A 319 5.71 -16.08 -4.90
C GLU A 319 4.41 -15.33 -5.17
N TYR A 320 4.47 -14.17 -5.81
CA TYR A 320 3.29 -13.38 -6.19
C TYR A 320 2.37 -14.21 -7.08
N GLU A 321 2.90 -14.89 -8.07
CA GLU A 321 2.11 -15.75 -8.98
C GLU A 321 1.44 -16.91 -8.21
N ARG A 322 2.14 -17.48 -7.23
CA ARG A 322 1.56 -18.54 -6.36
C ARG A 322 0.38 -17.99 -5.55
N HIS A 323 0.53 -16.84 -4.92
CA HIS A 323 -0.56 -16.17 -4.18
C HIS A 323 -1.75 -15.88 -5.09
N ARG A 324 -1.49 -15.38 -6.28
CA ARG A 324 -2.51 -15.06 -7.27
C ARG A 324 -3.29 -16.30 -7.72
N ARG A 325 -2.61 -17.41 -7.96
CA ARG A 325 -3.24 -18.69 -8.31
C ARG A 325 -4.09 -19.22 -7.16
N ALA A 326 -3.58 -19.19 -5.96
CA ALA A 326 -4.32 -19.64 -4.77
C ALA A 326 -5.61 -18.83 -4.58
N LEU A 327 -5.58 -17.53 -4.75
CA LEU A 327 -6.76 -16.67 -4.71
C LEU A 327 -7.77 -17.04 -5.80
N SER A 328 -7.30 -17.33 -7.01
CA SER A 328 -8.13 -17.75 -8.14
C SER A 328 -8.82 -19.09 -7.85
N GLU A 329 -8.09 -20.05 -7.29
CA GLU A 329 -8.63 -21.38 -6.90
C GLU A 329 -9.69 -21.25 -5.80
N VAL A 330 -9.42 -20.48 -4.75
CA VAL A 330 -10.38 -20.21 -3.68
C VAL A 330 -11.65 -19.56 -4.25
N SER A 331 -11.49 -18.59 -5.15
CA SER A 331 -12.62 -17.92 -5.80
C SER A 331 -13.45 -18.88 -6.67
N ALA A 332 -12.80 -19.84 -7.34
CA ALA A 332 -13.48 -20.86 -8.15
C ALA A 332 -14.30 -21.79 -7.26
N VAL A 333 -13.72 -22.25 -6.14
CA VAL A 333 -14.42 -23.10 -5.16
C VAL A 333 -15.59 -22.34 -4.53
N SER A 334 -15.38 -21.08 -4.15
CA SER A 334 -16.44 -20.23 -3.59
C SER A 334 -17.63 -20.09 -4.56
N ARG A 335 -17.34 -19.83 -5.83
CA ARG A 335 -18.39 -19.75 -6.87
C ARG A 335 -19.14 -21.08 -7.06
N GLN A 336 -18.44 -22.19 -6.96
CA GLN A 336 -19.05 -23.51 -7.04
C GLN A 336 -20.01 -23.73 -5.87
N LEU A 337 -19.58 -23.39 -4.65
CA LEU A 337 -20.41 -23.49 -3.45
C LEU A 337 -21.64 -22.55 -3.54
N GLU A 338 -21.44 -21.32 -3.98
CA GLU A 338 -22.55 -20.37 -4.19
C GLU A 338 -23.59 -20.93 -5.18
N ARG A 339 -23.14 -21.57 -6.25
CA ARG A 339 -24.04 -22.22 -7.21
C ARG A 339 -24.81 -23.39 -6.58
N MET A 340 -24.12 -24.20 -5.78
CA MET A 340 -24.72 -25.34 -5.08
C MET A 340 -25.77 -24.90 -4.06
N TRP A 341 -25.53 -23.77 -3.40
CA TRP A 341 -26.43 -23.23 -2.37
C TRP A 341 -27.55 -22.34 -2.95
N GLY A 342 -27.42 -21.91 -4.20
CA GLY A 342 -28.37 -21.00 -4.81
C GLY A 342 -28.22 -19.54 -4.35
N GLY A 343 -27.06 -19.18 -3.78
CA GLY A 343 -26.80 -17.81 -3.31
C GLY A 343 -25.50 -17.67 -2.54
N LYS A 344 -25.21 -16.45 -2.13
CA LYS A 344 -23.96 -16.08 -1.43
C LYS A 344 -23.85 -16.61 0.00
N ARG A 345 -24.94 -17.08 0.58
CA ARG A 345 -24.96 -17.61 1.95
C ARG A 345 -25.33 -19.10 1.92
N PRO A 346 -24.71 -19.91 2.76
CA PRO A 346 -25.14 -21.30 2.90
C PRO A 346 -26.59 -21.34 3.39
N PRO A 347 -27.37 -22.34 2.95
CA PRO A 347 -28.75 -22.48 3.44
C PRO A 347 -28.75 -22.67 4.96
N GLU A 348 -29.73 -22.07 5.62
CA GLU A 348 -29.90 -22.26 7.06
C GLU A 348 -30.10 -23.74 7.36
N LYS A 349 -29.37 -24.24 8.34
CA LYS A 349 -29.55 -25.62 8.81
C LYS A 349 -30.98 -25.74 9.37
N LYS A 350 -31.82 -26.51 8.69
CA LYS A 350 -33.09 -26.90 9.28
C LYS A 350 -32.82 -27.77 10.48
N PRO A 351 -33.51 -27.60 11.59
CA PRO A 351 -33.35 -28.53 12.72
C PRO A 351 -33.67 -29.96 12.27
N LEU A 352 -32.81 -30.88 12.63
CA LEU A 352 -32.91 -32.29 12.27
C LEU A 352 -34.09 -33.00 12.95
N VAL A 353 -34.70 -32.38 13.96
CA VAL A 353 -35.82 -32.92 14.72
C VAL A 353 -36.89 -31.83 14.81
N GLU A 354 -38.04 -32.06 14.16
CA GLU A 354 -39.25 -31.29 14.46
C GLU A 354 -39.98 -32.05 15.57
N GLU A 355 -40.14 -31.44 16.73
CA GLU A 355 -41.08 -31.94 17.73
C GLU A 355 -42.47 -31.79 17.16
N LEU A 356 -43.12 -32.93 16.96
CA LEU A 356 -44.53 -32.97 16.62
C LEU A 356 -45.31 -32.87 17.92
N ASP A 357 -46.13 -31.78 18.06
CA ASP A 357 -47.08 -31.61 19.16
C ASP A 357 -48.24 -32.62 18.99
#